data_139da49c64660cf4068aa9f716411ef7
#
_entry.id   139da49c64660cf4068aa9f716411ef7
#
_cell.length_a   1.000
_cell.length_b   1.000
_cell.length_c   1.000
_cell.angle_alpha   90.00
_cell.angle_beta   90.00
_cell.angle_gamma   90.00
#
_symmetry.space_group_name_H-M   'P 1'
#
loop_
_entity.id
_entity.type
_entity.pdbx_description
1 polymer ?
#
loop_
_entity_poly.entity_id
_entity_poly.type
_entity_poly.pdbx_seq_one_letter_code
_entity_poly.pdbx_strand_id
1 'polypeptide(L)'
;MSFVLTGTVEHYDTKNKTWLPLQAGDVQIIRAGNGISHAEKMLEGTHMFQIWFDPNINISLLQPATYNDYKSSEFPIIEEPGKTIKVLKGEGAPLEMMTPGLSIQQLTLTPKLHAIALNDTHSHAFYVISGQVTTEKGLIDKDDFFIVDEGGAFTFTAEVETQLFLISALKTLDYTTYAAGNN
;
A
#
# COMPACT_ATOMS: atom_id res chain seq x y z
N MET A 1 4.80 6.61 3.13
CA MET A 1 4.76 6.26 1.69
C MET A 1 3.55 6.93 1.07
N SER A 2 3.72 7.46 -0.12
CA SER A 2 2.64 8.09 -0.89
C SER A 2 2.36 7.23 -2.12
N PHE A 3 1.10 6.82 -2.29
CA PHE A 3 0.62 6.04 -3.43
C PHE A 3 -0.39 6.89 -4.20
N VAL A 4 -0.04 7.31 -5.41
CA VAL A 4 -0.91 8.14 -6.24
C VAL A 4 -1.90 7.24 -6.99
N LEU A 5 -3.19 7.31 -6.63
CA LEU A 5 -4.24 6.51 -7.27
C LEU A 5 -4.72 7.16 -8.57
N THR A 6 -4.95 8.47 -8.55
CA THR A 6 -5.34 9.28 -9.72
C THR A 6 -4.72 10.66 -9.64
N GLY A 7 -4.56 11.35 -10.78
CA GLY A 7 -4.08 12.72 -10.84
C GLY A 7 -2.58 12.86 -10.66
N THR A 8 -2.16 13.97 -10.06
CA THR A 8 -0.76 14.34 -9.88
C THR A 8 -0.52 14.95 -8.51
N VAL A 9 0.55 14.50 -7.84
CA VAL A 9 1.07 15.10 -6.60
C VAL A 9 2.42 15.74 -6.92
N GLU A 10 2.65 16.96 -6.47
CA GLU A 10 3.98 17.55 -6.45
C GLU A 10 4.55 17.39 -5.04
N HIS A 11 5.67 16.69 -4.92
CA HIS A 11 6.37 16.45 -3.67
C HIS A 11 7.59 17.38 -3.53
N TYR A 12 7.79 17.93 -2.34
CA TYR A 12 8.98 18.70 -1.95
C TYR A 12 9.53 18.18 -0.64
N ASP A 13 10.83 18.09 -0.51
CA ASP A 13 11.48 17.76 0.75
C ASP A 13 12.70 18.65 1.03
N THR A 14 13.11 18.71 2.31
CA THR A 14 14.21 19.54 2.79
C THR A 14 15.59 19.02 2.35
N LYS A 15 15.66 17.81 1.85
CA LYS A 15 16.91 17.21 1.35
C LYS A 15 17.15 17.60 -0.11
N ASN A 16 16.16 17.43 -0.97
CA ASN A 16 16.25 17.70 -2.42
C ASN A 16 15.96 19.17 -2.77
N LYS A 17 15.12 19.85 -2.00
CA LYS A 17 14.72 21.26 -2.16
C LYS A 17 14.15 21.59 -3.55
N THR A 18 13.48 20.63 -4.16
CA THR A 18 12.87 20.74 -5.49
C THR A 18 11.51 20.06 -5.47
N TRP A 19 10.52 20.65 -6.15
CA TRP A 19 9.23 20.01 -6.38
C TRP A 19 9.36 18.95 -7.48
N LEU A 20 8.97 17.72 -7.18
CA LEU A 20 9.01 16.58 -8.09
C LEU A 20 7.59 16.04 -8.29
N PRO A 21 7.12 15.85 -9.55
CA PRO A 21 5.81 15.33 -9.81
C PRO A 21 5.77 13.81 -9.69
N LEU A 22 4.75 13.32 -9.01
CA LEU A 22 4.31 11.93 -8.98
C LEU A 22 2.99 11.82 -9.74
N GLN A 23 2.89 10.89 -10.67
CA GLN A 23 1.72 10.65 -11.51
C GLN A 23 0.90 9.46 -10.97
N ALA A 24 -0.31 9.30 -11.48
CA ALA A 24 -1.15 8.15 -11.16
C ALA A 24 -0.39 6.82 -11.33
N GLY A 25 -0.43 5.98 -10.30
CA GLY A 25 0.26 4.71 -10.20
C GLY A 25 1.73 4.79 -9.74
N ASP A 26 2.31 6.00 -9.62
CA ASP A 26 3.64 6.18 -9.02
C ASP A 26 3.57 5.99 -7.50
N VAL A 27 4.69 5.58 -6.92
CA VAL A 27 4.84 5.38 -5.47
C VAL A 27 6.09 6.11 -4.99
N GLN A 28 5.97 6.87 -3.91
CA GLN A 28 7.11 7.43 -3.21
C GLN A 28 7.25 6.80 -1.82
N ILE A 29 8.49 6.46 -1.47
CA ILE A 29 8.85 6.11 -0.10
C ILE A 29 9.79 7.16 0.48
N ILE A 30 9.45 7.65 1.67
CA ILE A 30 10.35 8.43 2.51
C ILE A 30 10.74 7.55 3.70
N ARG A 31 12.03 7.32 3.85
CA ARG A 31 12.60 6.72 5.06
C ARG A 31 13.12 7.86 5.89
N ALA A 32 12.35 8.24 6.91
CA ALA A 32 12.60 9.47 7.67
C ALA A 32 13.93 9.48 8.42
N GLY A 33 14.44 8.31 8.82
CA GLY A 33 15.75 8.19 9.47
C GLY A 33 15.89 9.15 10.65
N ASN A 34 16.98 9.91 10.68
CA ASN A 34 17.25 10.92 11.70
C ASN A 34 16.51 12.26 11.49
N GLY A 35 15.60 12.33 10.54
CA GLY A 35 14.68 13.44 10.32
C GLY A 35 14.69 14.02 8.90
N ILE A 36 13.49 14.31 8.42
CA ILE A 36 13.24 15.01 7.15
C ILE A 36 11.90 15.75 7.28
N SER A 37 11.80 16.90 6.63
CA SER A 37 10.50 17.58 6.45
C SER A 37 10.16 17.58 4.97
N HIS A 38 8.88 17.36 4.69
CA HIS A 38 8.35 17.34 3.32
C HIS A 38 7.04 18.11 3.22
N ALA A 39 6.64 18.42 2.01
CA ALA A 39 5.36 18.99 1.66
C ALA A 39 4.83 18.33 0.39
N GLU A 40 3.55 18.13 0.31
CA GLU A 40 2.86 17.57 -0.84
C GLU A 40 1.76 18.52 -1.30
N LYS A 41 1.70 18.76 -2.59
CA LYS A 41 0.67 19.58 -3.24
C LYS A 41 -0.12 18.69 -4.18
N MET A 42 -1.35 18.41 -3.80
CA MET A 42 -2.30 17.68 -4.63
C MET A 42 -2.90 18.62 -5.68
N LEU A 43 -2.79 18.25 -6.95
CA LEU A 43 -3.46 18.98 -8.02
C LEU A 43 -4.94 18.58 -8.09
N GLU A 44 -5.75 19.32 -8.81
CA GLU A 44 -7.19 19.04 -8.96
C GLU A 44 -7.43 17.61 -9.48
N GLY A 45 -8.39 16.90 -8.88
CA GLY A 45 -8.74 15.53 -9.23
C GLY A 45 -7.77 14.47 -8.72
N THR A 46 -6.81 14.84 -7.87
CA THR A 46 -5.86 13.89 -7.30
C THR A 46 -6.47 13.09 -6.15
N HIS A 47 -6.25 11.78 -6.20
CA HIS A 47 -6.52 10.83 -5.12
C HIS A 47 -5.22 10.12 -4.77
N MET A 48 -4.86 10.07 -3.49
CA MET A 48 -3.66 9.38 -3.03
C MET A 48 -3.84 8.80 -1.64
N PHE A 49 -3.07 7.77 -1.32
CA PHE A 49 -2.83 7.35 0.05
C PHE A 49 -1.51 7.89 0.56
N GLN A 50 -1.49 8.34 1.80
CA GLN A 50 -0.27 8.47 2.57
C GLN A 50 -0.34 7.48 3.74
N ILE A 51 0.54 6.47 3.69
CA ILE A 51 0.55 5.37 4.65
C ILE A 51 1.89 5.37 5.39
N TRP A 52 1.84 5.27 6.70
CA TRP A 52 3.00 5.15 7.55
C TRP A 52 3.18 3.69 7.94
N PHE A 53 4.40 3.20 7.73
CA PHE A 53 4.84 1.89 8.17
C PHE A 53 5.91 2.08 9.23
N ASP A 54 5.87 1.27 10.27
CA ASP A 54 6.70 1.42 11.46
C ASP A 54 7.87 0.44 11.41
N PRO A 55 9.09 0.87 11.04
CA PRO A 55 10.28 0.04 11.10
C PRO A 55 10.76 -0.10 12.54
N ASN A 56 11.80 -0.90 12.75
CA ASN A 56 12.52 -0.88 14.03
C ASN A 56 13.13 0.52 14.25
N ILE A 57 12.48 1.33 15.08
CA ILE A 57 12.84 2.74 15.30
C ILE A 57 14.24 2.90 15.89
N ASN A 58 14.69 1.95 16.71
CA ASN A 58 16.04 1.98 17.32
C ASN A 58 17.15 1.86 16.27
N ILE A 59 16.85 1.24 15.13
CA ILE A 59 17.76 1.11 13.99
C ILE A 59 17.56 2.27 13.02
N SER A 60 16.32 2.58 12.69
CA SER A 60 16.01 3.55 11.64
C SER A 60 16.42 4.97 12.00
N LEU A 61 16.31 5.38 13.26
CA LEU A 61 16.74 6.71 13.72
C LEU A 61 18.24 6.97 13.56
N LEU A 62 19.05 5.91 13.49
CA LEU A 62 20.49 6.02 13.29
C LEU A 62 20.90 6.21 11.82
N GLN A 63 19.93 6.06 10.91
CA GLN A 63 20.17 6.17 9.47
C GLN A 63 19.87 7.60 8.98
N PRO A 64 20.58 8.07 7.95
CA PRO A 64 20.21 9.33 7.30
C PRO A 64 18.83 9.19 6.62
N ALA A 65 18.08 10.28 6.56
CA ALA A 65 16.85 10.32 5.80
C ALA A 65 17.12 10.05 4.31
N THR A 66 16.30 9.22 3.69
CA THR A 66 16.35 8.90 2.25
C THR A 66 14.95 8.87 1.67
N TYR A 67 14.82 9.02 0.36
CA TYR A 67 13.59 8.76 -0.35
C TYR A 67 13.88 8.15 -1.73
N ASN A 68 12.88 7.47 -2.29
CA ASN A 68 12.86 7.00 -3.67
C ASN A 68 11.48 7.20 -4.27
N ASP A 69 11.48 7.57 -5.54
CA ASP A 69 10.30 7.61 -6.39
C ASP A 69 10.35 6.41 -7.34
N TYR A 70 9.26 5.67 -7.42
CA TYR A 70 9.09 4.54 -8.31
C TYR A 70 7.98 4.85 -9.30
N LYS A 71 8.28 4.68 -10.59
CA LYS A 71 7.30 4.89 -11.64
C LYS A 71 6.33 3.72 -11.73
N SER A 72 5.09 4.01 -12.10
CA SER A 72 4.04 3.00 -12.27
C SER A 72 4.49 1.79 -13.10
N SER A 73 5.30 2.04 -14.14
CA SER A 73 5.81 1.02 -15.07
C SER A 73 6.90 0.12 -14.49
N GLU A 74 7.48 0.44 -13.34
CA GLU A 74 8.53 -0.36 -12.71
C GLU A 74 7.97 -1.52 -11.89
N PHE A 75 6.67 -1.49 -11.59
CA PHE A 75 6.02 -2.52 -10.77
C PHE A 75 5.56 -3.70 -11.63
N PRO A 76 5.90 -4.94 -11.21
CA PRO A 76 5.47 -6.13 -11.93
C PRO A 76 3.95 -6.30 -11.89
N ILE A 77 3.41 -6.80 -13.00
CA ILE A 77 2.01 -7.13 -13.17
C ILE A 77 1.88 -8.63 -13.36
N ILE A 78 0.99 -9.25 -12.61
CA ILE A 78 0.63 -10.66 -12.71
C ILE A 78 -0.80 -10.73 -13.24
N GLU A 79 -0.97 -11.43 -14.36
CA GLU A 79 -2.28 -11.67 -14.96
C GLU A 79 -2.78 -13.06 -14.60
N GLU A 80 -3.96 -13.12 -14.01
CA GLU A 80 -4.69 -14.33 -13.71
C GLU A 80 -6.11 -14.28 -14.30
N PRO A 81 -6.81 -15.42 -14.50
CA PRO A 81 -8.16 -15.39 -15.02
C PRO A 81 -9.12 -14.50 -14.20
N GLY A 82 -9.43 -13.33 -14.75
CA GLY A 82 -10.32 -12.32 -14.15
C GLY A 82 -9.71 -11.49 -13.02
N LYS A 83 -8.40 -11.53 -12.85
CA LYS A 83 -7.69 -10.74 -11.84
C LYS A 83 -6.35 -10.29 -12.39
N THR A 84 -6.07 -8.99 -12.31
CA THR A 84 -4.75 -8.39 -12.55
C THR A 84 -4.18 -7.92 -11.21
N ILE A 85 -2.94 -8.28 -10.90
CA ILE A 85 -2.26 -7.92 -9.65
C ILE A 85 -1.06 -7.06 -10.00
N LYS A 86 -1.04 -5.80 -9.56
CA LYS A 86 0.14 -4.95 -9.58
C LYS A 86 0.85 -5.09 -8.23
N VAL A 87 2.07 -5.62 -8.23
CA VAL A 87 2.85 -5.87 -7.01
C VAL A 87 3.67 -4.62 -6.67
N LEU A 88 3.20 -3.84 -5.71
CA LEU A 88 3.89 -2.61 -5.27
C LEU A 88 5.01 -2.93 -4.27
N LYS A 89 4.82 -3.93 -3.40
CA LYS A 89 5.82 -4.48 -2.51
C LYS A 89 5.65 -5.99 -2.40
N GLY A 90 6.69 -6.74 -2.69
CA GLY A 90 6.69 -8.20 -2.72
C GLY A 90 7.75 -8.70 -3.68
N GLU A 91 7.63 -9.96 -4.07
CA GLU A 91 8.58 -10.59 -5.02
C GLU A 91 8.62 -9.83 -6.35
N GLY A 92 9.82 -9.50 -6.80
CA GLY A 92 10.06 -8.79 -8.06
C GLY A 92 9.76 -7.29 -8.04
N ALA A 93 9.15 -6.74 -6.99
CA ALA A 93 8.89 -5.30 -6.88
C ALA A 93 10.16 -4.54 -6.48
N PRO A 94 10.40 -3.36 -7.09
CA PRO A 94 11.63 -2.57 -6.83
C PRO A 94 11.62 -1.86 -5.47
N LEU A 95 10.48 -1.74 -4.82
CA LEU A 95 10.31 -0.99 -3.60
C LEU A 95 10.99 -1.66 -2.40
N GLU A 96 11.98 -0.96 -1.82
CA GLU A 96 12.71 -1.42 -0.65
C GLU A 96 12.33 -0.63 0.60
N MET A 97 12.11 -1.33 1.71
CA MET A 97 11.80 -0.73 3.00
C MET A 97 12.28 -1.60 4.16
N MET A 98 12.42 -0.98 5.34
CA MET A 98 12.94 -1.65 6.53
C MET A 98 11.90 -2.46 7.31
N THR A 99 10.61 -2.27 7.06
CA THR A 99 9.55 -3.03 7.72
C THR A 99 9.49 -4.45 7.14
N PRO A 100 9.75 -5.48 7.95
CA PRO A 100 9.81 -6.86 7.47
C PRO A 100 8.43 -7.44 7.15
N GLY A 101 8.39 -8.45 6.28
CA GLY A 101 7.18 -9.24 6.00
C GLY A 101 6.01 -8.46 5.40
N LEU A 102 6.27 -7.27 4.84
CA LEU A 102 5.22 -6.46 4.24
C LEU A 102 5.03 -6.82 2.77
N SER A 103 3.77 -6.97 2.36
CA SER A 103 3.35 -7.05 0.97
C SER A 103 2.29 -5.99 0.68
N ILE A 104 2.39 -5.34 -0.48
CA ILE A 104 1.43 -4.33 -0.93
C ILE A 104 1.08 -4.63 -2.39
N GLN A 105 -0.22 -4.74 -2.66
CA GLN A 105 -0.74 -5.07 -3.99
C GLN A 105 -1.92 -4.17 -4.35
N GLN A 106 -2.06 -3.88 -5.62
CA GLN A 106 -3.28 -3.33 -6.20
C GLN A 106 -3.90 -4.39 -7.10
N LEU A 107 -5.14 -4.73 -6.84
CA LEU A 107 -5.89 -5.75 -7.56
C LEU A 107 -6.92 -5.08 -8.46
N THR A 108 -7.01 -5.52 -9.72
CA THR A 108 -8.12 -5.19 -10.61
C THR A 108 -8.88 -6.48 -10.89
N LEU A 109 -10.17 -6.49 -10.61
CA LEU A 109 -11.02 -7.68 -10.58
C LEU A 109 -12.16 -7.53 -11.57
N THR A 110 -12.39 -8.55 -12.39
CA THR A 110 -13.61 -8.61 -13.21
C THR A 110 -14.80 -9.09 -12.37
N PRO A 111 -16.07 -8.78 -12.78
CA PRO A 111 -17.26 -9.23 -12.06
C PRO A 111 -17.36 -10.76 -12.00
N LYS A 112 -17.10 -11.34 -10.84
CA LYS A 112 -17.27 -12.78 -10.52
C LYS A 112 -16.90 -13.09 -9.06
N LEU A 113 -17.05 -14.37 -8.68
CA LEU A 113 -16.49 -14.90 -7.44
C LEU A 113 -14.96 -14.95 -7.53
N HIS A 114 -14.28 -14.42 -6.53
CA HIS A 114 -12.83 -14.45 -6.35
C HIS A 114 -12.44 -15.15 -5.07
N ALA A 115 -11.23 -15.71 -5.07
CA ALA A 115 -10.57 -16.23 -3.89
C ALA A 115 -9.14 -15.68 -3.83
N ILE A 116 -8.74 -15.17 -2.65
CA ILE A 116 -7.37 -14.70 -2.38
C ILE A 116 -6.81 -15.57 -1.26
N ALA A 117 -5.65 -16.18 -1.49
CA ALA A 117 -4.94 -16.92 -0.46
C ALA A 117 -4.30 -15.92 0.52
N LEU A 118 -4.67 -16.02 1.79
CA LEU A 118 -4.17 -15.19 2.88
C LEU A 118 -3.30 -16.00 3.83
N ASN A 119 -2.19 -15.41 4.27
CA ASN A 119 -1.28 -16.04 5.21
C ASN A 119 -1.75 -15.79 6.65
N ASP A 120 -1.87 -16.83 7.47
CA ASP A 120 -2.33 -16.76 8.87
C ASP A 120 -1.38 -16.01 9.81
N THR A 121 -0.11 -15.83 9.42
CA THR A 121 0.86 -15.03 10.18
C THR A 121 0.75 -13.52 9.92
N HIS A 122 -0.11 -13.11 8.98
CA HIS A 122 -0.31 -11.71 8.58
C HIS A 122 -1.73 -11.23 8.88
N SER A 123 -1.83 -9.95 9.13
CA SER A 123 -3.08 -9.18 9.06
C SER A 123 -3.19 -8.57 7.67
N HIS A 124 -4.37 -8.64 7.08
CA HIS A 124 -4.62 -8.25 5.70
C HIS A 124 -5.63 -7.10 5.65
N ALA A 125 -5.15 -5.92 5.31
CA ALA A 125 -5.96 -4.71 5.19
C ALA A 125 -6.36 -4.49 3.73
N PHE A 126 -7.66 -4.37 3.48
CA PHE A 126 -8.24 -4.11 2.16
C PHE A 126 -8.89 -2.74 2.15
N TYR A 127 -8.73 -2.02 1.06
CA TYR A 127 -9.46 -0.80 0.75
C TYR A 127 -10.04 -0.89 -0.65
N VAL A 128 -11.31 -0.53 -0.80
CA VAL A 128 -12.01 -0.53 -2.09
C VAL A 128 -11.76 0.81 -2.79
N ILE A 129 -10.87 0.81 -3.78
CA ILE A 129 -10.55 2.03 -4.57
C ILE A 129 -11.72 2.39 -5.48
N SER A 130 -12.33 1.39 -6.12
CA SER A 130 -13.50 1.55 -7.00
C SER A 130 -14.27 0.25 -7.09
N GLY A 131 -15.54 0.34 -7.48
CA GLY A 131 -16.45 -0.81 -7.54
C GLY A 131 -16.98 -1.21 -6.17
N GLN A 132 -17.28 -2.49 -6.00
CA GLN A 132 -17.85 -3.05 -4.76
C GLN A 132 -17.62 -4.55 -4.68
N VAL A 133 -17.57 -5.08 -3.47
CA VAL A 133 -17.45 -6.52 -3.21
C VAL A 133 -18.51 -6.98 -2.22
N THR A 134 -19.05 -8.18 -2.44
CA THR A 134 -19.94 -8.86 -1.50
C THR A 134 -19.20 -9.99 -0.81
N THR A 135 -19.18 -9.99 0.50
CA THR A 135 -18.64 -11.04 1.37
C THR A 135 -19.77 -11.74 2.12
N GLU A 136 -19.46 -12.79 2.89
CA GLU A 136 -20.42 -13.41 3.81
C GLU A 136 -20.97 -12.44 4.88
N LYS A 137 -20.22 -11.36 5.18
CA LYS A 137 -20.60 -10.33 6.16
C LYS A 137 -21.40 -9.17 5.55
N GLY A 138 -21.57 -9.18 4.24
CA GLY A 138 -22.35 -8.16 3.52
C GLY A 138 -21.59 -7.46 2.42
N LEU A 139 -22.22 -6.42 1.88
CA LEU A 139 -21.69 -5.56 0.85
C LEU A 139 -20.66 -4.60 1.44
N ILE A 140 -19.59 -4.37 0.68
CA ILE A 140 -18.51 -3.42 0.96
C ILE A 140 -18.35 -2.55 -0.28
N ASP A 141 -18.56 -1.26 -0.11
CA ASP A 141 -18.59 -0.28 -1.19
C ASP A 141 -17.26 0.45 -1.38
N LYS A 142 -17.19 1.23 -2.45
CA LYS A 142 -16.08 2.15 -2.68
C LYS A 142 -15.80 3.01 -1.44
N ASP A 143 -14.52 3.22 -1.16
CA ASP A 143 -13.95 3.95 -0.03
C ASP A 143 -14.11 3.25 1.34
N ASP A 144 -14.66 2.04 1.37
CA ASP A 144 -14.66 1.20 2.56
C ASP A 144 -13.29 0.54 2.80
N PHE A 145 -13.01 0.33 4.08
CA PHE A 145 -11.80 -0.34 4.58
C PHE A 145 -12.20 -1.49 5.49
N PHE A 146 -11.55 -2.65 5.31
CA PHE A 146 -11.76 -3.79 6.18
C PHE A 146 -10.48 -4.61 6.40
N ILE A 147 -10.45 -5.37 7.47
CA ILE A 147 -9.32 -6.23 7.84
C ILE A 147 -9.76 -7.69 7.89
N VAL A 148 -8.91 -8.58 7.38
CA VAL A 148 -9.03 -10.02 7.49
C VAL A 148 -7.79 -10.55 8.22
N ASP A 149 -8.00 -11.09 9.42
CA ASP A 149 -6.92 -11.64 10.26
C ASP A 149 -6.85 -13.16 10.20
N GLU A 150 -7.79 -13.80 9.53
CA GLU A 150 -7.81 -15.25 9.35
C GLU A 150 -7.04 -15.64 8.09
N GLY A 151 -6.19 -16.67 8.20
CA GLY A 151 -5.51 -17.27 7.07
C GLY A 151 -6.43 -18.18 6.26
N GLY A 152 -5.98 -18.57 5.08
CA GLY A 152 -6.72 -19.44 4.18
C GLY A 152 -7.24 -18.74 2.93
N ALA A 153 -8.31 -19.25 2.37
CA ALA A 153 -8.94 -18.69 1.18
C ALA A 153 -10.02 -17.67 1.58
N PHE A 154 -9.73 -16.39 1.41
CA PHE A 154 -10.74 -15.34 1.54
C PHE A 154 -11.53 -15.23 0.24
N THR A 155 -12.83 -15.51 0.31
CA THR A 155 -13.74 -15.52 -0.84
C THR A 155 -14.71 -14.36 -0.79
N PHE A 156 -14.92 -13.73 -1.96
CA PHE A 156 -15.88 -12.64 -2.14
C PHE A 156 -16.30 -12.53 -3.61
N THR A 157 -17.42 -11.89 -3.87
CA THR A 157 -17.87 -11.58 -5.24
C THR A 157 -17.61 -10.13 -5.56
N ALA A 158 -16.90 -9.85 -6.66
CA ALA A 158 -16.89 -8.52 -7.26
C ALA A 158 -18.18 -8.38 -8.10
N GLU A 159 -19.01 -7.40 -7.77
CA GLU A 159 -20.30 -7.20 -8.44
C GLU A 159 -20.13 -6.45 -9.78
N VAL A 160 -19.12 -5.62 -9.85
CA VAL A 160 -18.71 -4.85 -11.03
C VAL A 160 -17.19 -4.94 -11.16
N GLU A 161 -16.60 -4.34 -12.20
CA GLU A 161 -15.16 -4.17 -12.22
C GLU A 161 -14.71 -3.41 -10.96
N THR A 162 -13.83 -4.02 -10.18
CA THR A 162 -13.48 -3.54 -8.84
C THR A 162 -11.98 -3.44 -8.67
N GLN A 163 -11.52 -2.35 -8.08
CA GLN A 163 -10.12 -2.19 -7.69
C GLN A 163 -9.99 -2.21 -6.18
N LEU A 164 -9.10 -3.07 -5.69
CA LEU A 164 -8.75 -3.18 -4.27
C LEU A 164 -7.28 -2.81 -4.05
N PHE A 165 -7.00 -2.17 -2.93
CA PHE A 165 -5.66 -2.00 -2.40
C PHE A 165 -5.50 -2.96 -1.22
N LEU A 166 -4.50 -3.85 -1.28
CA LEU A 166 -4.25 -4.87 -0.26
C LEU A 166 -2.87 -4.65 0.37
N ILE A 167 -2.86 -4.55 1.69
CA ILE A 167 -1.64 -4.54 2.50
C ILE A 167 -1.68 -5.77 3.39
N SER A 168 -0.62 -6.58 3.34
CA SER A 168 -0.43 -7.70 4.26
C SER A 168 0.80 -7.43 5.12
N ALA A 169 0.63 -7.42 6.43
CA ALA A 169 1.68 -7.14 7.40
C ALA A 169 1.75 -8.23 8.46
N LEU A 170 2.94 -8.53 8.97
CA LEU A 170 3.14 -9.49 10.05
C LEU A 170 2.34 -9.09 11.29
N LYS A 171 1.62 -10.03 11.89
CA LYS A 171 0.92 -9.86 13.17
C LYS A 171 1.88 -9.67 14.34
N THR A 172 3.07 -10.26 14.24
CA THR A 172 4.08 -10.22 15.28
C THR A 172 5.41 -9.78 14.70
N LEU A 173 6.02 -8.79 15.31
CA LEU A 173 7.35 -8.29 14.96
C LEU A 173 8.33 -8.67 16.10
N ASP A 174 9.60 -8.77 15.77
CA ASP A 174 10.70 -9.04 16.72
C ASP A 174 11.20 -7.76 17.41
N TYR A 175 10.52 -6.62 17.21
CA TYR A 175 10.80 -5.34 17.86
C TYR A 175 9.51 -4.65 18.31
N THR A 176 9.64 -3.73 19.26
CA THR A 176 8.54 -2.87 19.67
C THR A 176 8.33 -1.76 18.64
N THR A 177 7.12 -1.67 18.10
CA THR A 177 6.73 -0.58 17.18
C THR A 177 6.61 0.75 17.92
N TYR A 178 6.77 1.86 17.22
CA TYR A 178 6.57 3.20 17.78
C TYR A 178 5.16 3.36 18.36
N ALA A 179 4.16 2.85 17.65
CA ALA A 179 2.76 2.89 18.11
C ALA A 179 2.54 2.10 19.41
N ALA A 180 3.19 0.93 19.58
CA ALA A 180 3.05 0.13 20.79
C ALA A 180 3.85 0.69 21.98
N GLY A 181 4.95 1.40 21.72
CA GLY A 181 5.81 1.98 22.78
C GLY A 181 5.28 3.29 23.38
N ASN A 182 4.25 3.89 22.78
CA ASN A 182 3.65 5.16 23.23
C ASN A 182 2.26 5.01 23.88
N ASN A 183 1.86 3.77 24.25
CA ASN A 183 0.63 3.48 25.01
C ASN A 183 0.92 3.30 26.50
#